data_35def68034d016c91df0d03fc56736b0
#
_entry.id   35def68034d016c91df0d03fc56736b0
#
_cell.length_a   1.000
_cell.length_b   1.000
_cell.length_c   1.000
_cell.angle_alpha   90.00
_cell.angle_beta   90.00
_cell.angle_gamma   90.00
#
_symmetry.space_group_name_H-M   'P 1'
#
loop_
_entity.id
_entity.type
_entity.pdbx_description
1 polymer ?
#
loop_
_entity_poly.entity_id
_entity_poly.type
_entity_poly.pdbx_seq_one_letter_code
_entity_poly.pdbx_strand_id
1 'polypeptide(L)'
;GNPLFIDMMNAMGGNGIAMDTGEIFSALQTGVIDGAENNPPTLLEHNHFQSAKFYTLTGHLILPEPVVISKTTWNKLSADEQALVKKLAREAQMEERTLWDAKSAASEEKLKAAGVEFITVDKKPFYDATAPVREKYGAPFADLMKRIAAVQ
;
A
#
# COMPACT_ATOMS: atom_id res chain seq x y z
N GLY A 1 -1.75 5.85 13.09
CA GLY A 1 -0.56 5.22 12.55
C GLY A 1 -0.44 3.76 12.96
N ASN A 2 0.15 2.95 12.11
CA ASN A 2 0.35 1.53 12.39
C ASN A 2 1.81 1.31 12.81
N PRO A 3 2.08 0.75 14.02
CA PRO A 3 3.46 0.50 14.50
C PRO A 3 4.31 -0.36 13.55
N LEU A 4 3.68 -1.28 12.80
CA LEU A 4 4.39 -2.10 11.82
C LEU A 4 5.05 -1.24 10.74
N PHE A 5 4.36 -0.22 10.23
CA PHE A 5 4.93 0.65 9.19
C PHE A 5 6.05 1.53 9.72
N ILE A 6 5.93 2.00 10.97
CA ILE A 6 7.02 2.75 11.62
C ILE A 6 8.25 1.86 11.77
N ASP A 7 8.07 0.64 12.31
CA ASP A 7 9.17 -0.33 12.46
C ASP A 7 9.80 -0.69 11.10
N MET A 8 8.99 -0.82 10.06
CA MET A 8 9.47 -1.12 8.70
C MET A 8 10.33 0.03 8.16
N MET A 9 9.89 1.28 8.27
CA MET A 9 10.67 2.45 7.84
C MET A 9 11.98 2.56 8.62
N ASN A 10 11.94 2.33 9.94
CA ASN A 10 13.14 2.32 10.79
C ASN A 10 14.11 1.19 10.39
N ALA A 11 13.59 0.00 10.09
CA ALA A 11 14.41 -1.14 9.66
C ALA A 11 15.10 -0.89 8.31
N MET A 12 14.48 -0.12 7.42
CA MET A 12 15.09 0.30 6.14
C MET A 12 16.08 1.47 6.28
N GLY A 13 16.34 1.95 7.50
CA GLY A 13 17.32 2.99 7.78
C GLY A 13 16.77 4.41 7.84
N GLY A 14 15.45 4.57 7.78
CA GLY A 14 14.76 5.85 7.96
C GLY A 14 14.43 6.15 9.43
N ASN A 15 13.74 7.25 9.64
CA ASN A 15 13.08 7.59 10.90
C ASN A 15 11.57 7.62 10.65
N GLY A 16 10.90 6.48 10.84
CA GLY A 16 9.48 6.32 10.56
C GLY A 16 8.61 7.10 11.53
N ILE A 17 7.73 7.93 10.99
CA ILE A 17 6.71 8.65 11.76
C ILE A 17 5.32 8.38 11.16
N ALA A 18 4.30 8.35 12.02
CA ALA A 18 2.91 8.29 11.57
C ALA A 18 2.39 9.71 11.35
N MET A 19 1.72 9.91 10.21
CA MET A 19 1.14 11.20 9.84
C MET A 19 -0.20 10.98 9.13
N ASP A 20 -1.14 11.89 9.32
CA ASP A 20 -2.39 11.86 8.58
C ASP A 20 -2.17 12.25 7.12
N THR A 21 -2.88 11.57 6.20
CA THR A 21 -2.69 11.76 4.75
C THR A 21 -2.83 13.22 4.32
N GLY A 22 -3.74 13.97 4.95
CA GLY A 22 -3.95 15.39 4.66
C GLY A 22 -2.79 16.32 5.06
N GLU A 23 -1.89 15.86 5.94
CA GLU A 23 -0.76 16.66 6.43
C GLU A 23 0.52 16.41 5.61
N ILE A 24 0.62 15.28 4.89
CA ILE A 24 1.84 14.85 4.20
C ILE A 24 2.33 15.90 3.19
N PHE A 25 1.42 16.47 2.39
CA PHE A 25 1.81 17.46 1.37
C PHE A 25 2.50 18.67 1.99
N SER A 26 1.91 19.27 3.01
CA SER A 26 2.49 20.43 3.69
C SER A 26 3.78 20.07 4.45
N ALA A 27 3.85 18.88 5.03
CA ALA A 27 5.04 18.40 5.72
C ALA A 27 6.22 18.18 4.76
N LEU A 28 5.98 17.63 3.57
CA LEU A 28 6.99 17.55 2.49
C LEU A 28 7.41 18.93 2.01
N GLN A 29 6.45 19.84 1.80
CA GLN A 29 6.73 21.18 1.28
C GLN A 29 7.56 22.01 2.25
N THR A 30 7.35 21.86 3.55
CA THR A 30 8.05 22.61 4.59
C THR A 30 9.31 21.90 5.13
N GLY A 31 9.60 20.68 4.65
CA GLY A 31 10.76 19.92 5.10
C GLY A 31 10.62 19.33 6.50
N VAL A 32 9.39 19.20 7.02
CA VAL A 32 9.12 18.49 8.29
C VAL A 32 9.36 16.99 8.13
N ILE A 33 9.12 16.46 6.92
CA ILE A 33 9.51 15.11 6.50
C ILE A 33 10.32 15.18 5.23
N ASP A 34 11.28 14.25 5.06
CA ASP A 34 12.15 14.15 3.89
C ASP A 34 11.52 13.32 2.76
N GLY A 35 10.54 12.48 3.09
CA GLY A 35 9.87 11.59 2.16
C GLY A 35 8.63 10.96 2.75
N ALA A 36 7.86 10.28 1.88
CA ALA A 36 6.69 9.50 2.28
C ALA A 36 6.59 8.26 1.39
N GLU A 37 6.00 7.19 1.91
CA GLU A 37 5.71 6.00 1.12
C GLU A 37 4.25 6.02 0.67
N ASN A 38 4.00 5.69 -0.57
CA ASN A 38 2.67 5.43 -1.11
C ASN A 38 2.74 4.97 -2.58
N ASN A 39 1.58 4.68 -3.19
CA ASN A 39 1.44 4.31 -4.59
C ASN A 39 1.39 5.53 -5.53
N PRO A 40 1.64 5.37 -6.86
CA PRO A 40 1.62 6.47 -7.83
C PRO A 40 0.30 7.25 -7.91
N PRO A 41 -0.89 6.62 -7.88
CA PRO A 41 -2.16 7.36 -7.79
C PRO A 41 -2.23 8.34 -6.62
N THR A 42 -1.83 7.91 -5.43
CA THR A 42 -1.82 8.78 -4.23
C THR A 42 -0.82 9.92 -4.37
N LEU A 43 0.38 9.64 -4.87
CA LEU A 43 1.40 10.68 -5.13
C LEU A 43 0.87 11.78 -6.05
N LEU A 44 0.09 11.40 -7.07
CA LEU A 44 -0.53 12.31 -8.03
C LEU A 44 -1.72 13.07 -7.41
N GLU A 45 -2.69 12.35 -6.83
CA GLU A 45 -3.96 12.90 -6.37
C GLU A 45 -3.80 13.86 -5.17
N HIS A 46 -2.83 13.57 -4.29
CA HIS A 46 -2.51 14.42 -3.15
C HIS A 46 -1.39 15.44 -3.44
N ASN A 47 -1.00 15.58 -4.70
CA ASN A 47 0.01 16.56 -5.15
C ASN A 47 1.40 16.41 -4.49
N HIS A 48 1.71 15.27 -3.87
CA HIS A 48 3.01 15.07 -3.21
C HIS A 48 4.18 15.25 -4.20
N PHE A 49 3.97 14.94 -5.49
CA PHE A 49 4.94 15.09 -6.56
C PHE A 49 5.44 16.53 -6.76
N GLN A 50 4.73 17.53 -6.25
CA GLN A 50 5.20 18.92 -6.35
C GLN A 50 6.44 19.16 -5.48
N SER A 51 6.53 18.47 -4.33
CA SER A 51 7.66 18.55 -3.40
C SER A 51 8.60 17.34 -3.49
N ALA A 52 8.09 16.14 -3.82
CA ALA A 52 8.85 14.90 -3.96
C ALA A 52 9.02 14.54 -5.43
N LYS A 53 10.22 14.71 -5.98
CA LYS A 53 10.53 14.50 -7.40
C LYS A 53 11.16 13.14 -7.71
N PHE A 54 11.46 12.34 -6.72
CA PHE A 54 12.05 11.01 -6.86
C PHE A 54 11.11 9.96 -6.31
N TYR A 55 10.79 8.95 -7.13
CA TYR A 55 9.93 7.84 -6.74
C TYR A 55 10.67 6.52 -6.89
N THR A 56 11.06 5.93 -5.76
CA THR A 56 11.86 4.71 -5.72
C THR A 56 10.98 3.47 -5.62
N LEU A 57 11.16 2.53 -6.57
CA LEU A 57 10.38 1.30 -6.69
C LEU A 57 10.95 0.20 -5.76
N THR A 58 10.85 0.39 -4.47
CA THR A 58 11.38 -0.54 -3.46
C THR A 58 10.59 -1.84 -3.35
N GLY A 59 9.29 -1.83 -3.67
CA GLY A 59 8.43 -3.01 -3.57
C GLY A 59 8.34 -3.59 -2.15
N HIS A 60 8.44 -2.75 -1.14
CA HIS A 60 8.55 -3.10 0.27
C HIS A 60 7.24 -3.56 0.90
N LEU A 61 6.10 -3.32 0.26
CA LEU A 61 4.78 -3.57 0.84
C LEU A 61 3.79 -4.05 -0.23
N ILE A 62 2.96 -5.01 0.16
CA ILE A 62 1.72 -5.37 -0.54
C ILE A 62 0.59 -5.21 0.47
N LEU A 63 -0.27 -4.23 0.27
CA LEU A 63 -1.40 -3.96 1.14
C LEU A 63 -2.68 -4.58 0.54
N PRO A 64 -3.24 -5.67 1.14
CA PRO A 64 -4.49 -6.22 0.67
C PRO A 64 -5.66 -5.34 1.11
N GLU A 65 -6.59 -5.06 0.20
CA GLU A 65 -7.79 -4.30 0.48
C GLU A 65 -9.03 -5.20 0.40
N PRO A 66 -9.58 -5.65 1.55
CA PRO A 66 -10.74 -6.54 1.57
C PRO A 66 -12.05 -5.75 1.48
N VAL A 67 -12.99 -6.25 0.69
CA VAL A 67 -14.40 -5.84 0.77
C VAL A 67 -15.03 -6.56 1.96
N VAL A 68 -15.54 -5.79 2.90
CA VAL A 68 -16.11 -6.33 4.15
C VAL A 68 -17.55 -5.90 4.37
N ILE A 69 -18.33 -6.78 5.01
CA ILE A 69 -19.67 -6.48 5.50
C ILE A 69 -19.78 -6.85 6.97
N SER A 70 -20.47 -6.05 7.78
CA SER A 70 -20.65 -6.39 9.19
C SER A 70 -21.45 -7.69 9.35
N LYS A 71 -21.08 -8.51 10.33
CA LYS A 71 -21.81 -9.76 10.63
C LYS A 71 -23.28 -9.51 10.99
N THR A 72 -23.55 -8.40 11.68
CA THR A 72 -24.91 -7.99 12.02
C THR A 72 -25.76 -7.72 10.78
N THR A 73 -25.21 -7.03 9.78
CA THR A 73 -25.90 -6.78 8.50
C THR A 73 -26.03 -8.08 7.73
N TRP A 74 -24.95 -8.86 7.63
CA TRP A 74 -24.93 -10.14 6.92
C TRP A 74 -26.03 -11.10 7.40
N ASN A 75 -26.22 -11.21 8.72
CA ASN A 75 -27.18 -12.13 9.31
C ASN A 75 -28.64 -11.69 9.10
N LYS A 76 -28.91 -10.47 8.64
CA LYS A 76 -30.25 -10.00 8.26
C LYS A 76 -30.62 -10.33 6.82
N LEU A 77 -29.64 -10.69 5.99
CA LEU A 77 -29.85 -11.07 4.60
C LEU A 77 -30.36 -12.52 4.52
N SER A 78 -31.27 -12.76 3.60
CA SER A 78 -31.67 -14.10 3.18
C SER A 78 -30.51 -14.86 2.52
N ALA A 79 -30.61 -16.15 2.39
CA ALA A 79 -29.59 -16.97 1.71
C ALA A 79 -29.33 -16.51 0.27
N ASP A 80 -30.39 -16.16 -0.46
CA ASP A 80 -30.27 -15.67 -1.84
C ASP A 80 -29.58 -14.32 -1.93
N GLU A 81 -29.90 -13.39 -1.02
CA GLU A 81 -29.23 -12.08 -0.93
C GLU A 81 -27.75 -12.25 -0.54
N GLN A 82 -27.42 -13.14 0.39
CA GLN A 82 -26.03 -13.45 0.73
C GLN A 82 -25.26 -14.02 -0.45
N ALA A 83 -25.88 -14.90 -1.23
CA ALA A 83 -25.27 -15.47 -2.43
C ALA A 83 -25.07 -14.39 -3.50
N LEU A 84 -26.04 -13.50 -3.71
CA LEU A 84 -25.94 -12.38 -4.63
C LEU A 84 -24.81 -11.40 -4.23
N VAL A 85 -24.75 -11.01 -2.95
CA VAL A 85 -23.70 -10.10 -2.45
C VAL A 85 -22.32 -10.71 -2.66
N LYS A 86 -22.12 -12.00 -2.35
CA LYS A 86 -20.83 -12.68 -2.60
C LYS A 86 -20.45 -12.68 -4.09
N LYS A 87 -21.41 -12.97 -4.96
CA LYS A 87 -21.20 -12.96 -6.40
C LYS A 87 -20.76 -11.58 -6.88
N LEU A 88 -21.55 -10.54 -6.54
CA LEU A 88 -21.28 -9.16 -6.95
C LEU A 88 -19.95 -8.63 -6.37
N ALA A 89 -19.63 -8.95 -5.12
CA ALA A 89 -18.34 -8.58 -4.53
C ALA A 89 -17.15 -9.23 -5.26
N ARG A 90 -17.32 -10.48 -5.73
CA ARG A 90 -16.28 -11.14 -6.54
C ARG A 90 -16.12 -10.53 -7.92
N GLU A 91 -17.22 -10.18 -8.57
CA GLU A 91 -17.21 -9.49 -9.87
C GLU A 91 -16.54 -8.12 -9.74
N ALA A 92 -16.95 -7.32 -8.75
CA ALA A 92 -16.36 -6.03 -8.45
C ALA A 92 -14.85 -6.11 -8.15
N GLN A 93 -14.41 -7.15 -7.41
CA GLN A 93 -12.99 -7.37 -7.16
C GLN A 93 -12.18 -7.59 -8.46
N MET A 94 -12.75 -8.31 -9.42
CA MET A 94 -12.05 -8.57 -10.69
C MET A 94 -12.01 -7.33 -11.57
N GLU A 95 -13.09 -6.56 -11.60
CA GLU A 95 -13.16 -5.29 -12.32
C GLU A 95 -12.22 -4.24 -11.71
N GLU A 96 -12.23 -4.12 -10.38
CA GLU A 96 -11.38 -3.19 -9.62
C GLU A 96 -9.91 -3.37 -9.96
N ARG A 97 -9.40 -4.59 -10.02
CA ARG A 97 -8.00 -4.87 -10.37
C ARG A 97 -7.62 -4.30 -11.73
N THR A 98 -8.51 -4.46 -12.72
CA THR A 98 -8.28 -3.92 -14.06
C THR A 98 -8.29 -2.39 -14.06
N LEU A 99 -9.23 -1.78 -13.33
CA LEU A 99 -9.34 -0.33 -13.20
C LEU A 99 -8.14 0.25 -12.44
N TRP A 100 -7.70 -0.45 -11.37
CA TRP A 100 -6.53 -0.04 -10.60
C TRP A 100 -5.24 -0.07 -11.40
N ASP A 101 -5.01 -1.12 -12.17
CA ASP A 101 -3.84 -1.24 -13.05
C ASP A 101 -3.81 -0.11 -14.08
N ALA A 102 -4.95 0.17 -14.73
CA ALA A 102 -5.09 1.26 -15.67
C ALA A 102 -4.86 2.64 -15.01
N LYS A 103 -5.42 2.86 -13.82
CA LYS A 103 -5.25 4.09 -13.04
C LYS A 103 -3.79 4.29 -12.62
N SER A 104 -3.13 3.23 -12.17
CA SER A 104 -1.73 3.26 -11.75
C SER A 104 -0.82 3.62 -12.92
N ALA A 105 -0.99 2.98 -14.07
CA ALA A 105 -0.23 3.28 -15.28
C ALA A 105 -0.44 4.73 -15.76
N ALA A 106 -1.69 5.19 -15.80
CA ALA A 106 -1.99 6.57 -16.19
C ALA A 106 -1.42 7.61 -15.21
N SER A 107 -1.39 7.28 -13.91
CA SER A 107 -0.79 8.15 -12.89
C SER A 107 0.71 8.23 -13.04
N GLU A 108 1.38 7.11 -13.31
CA GLU A 108 2.83 7.07 -13.57
C GLU A 108 3.22 7.93 -14.77
N GLU A 109 2.49 7.83 -15.88
CA GLU A 109 2.74 8.66 -17.07
C GLU A 109 2.57 10.16 -16.78
N LYS A 110 1.55 10.54 -16.03
CA LYS A 110 1.34 11.94 -15.61
C LYS A 110 2.45 12.44 -14.69
N LEU A 111 2.89 11.61 -13.75
CA LEU A 111 3.97 11.95 -12.85
C LEU A 111 5.31 12.13 -13.58
N LYS A 112 5.62 11.24 -14.52
CA LYS A 112 6.80 11.39 -15.42
C LYS A 112 6.74 12.69 -16.21
N ALA A 113 5.59 13.00 -16.80
CA ALA A 113 5.37 14.26 -17.51
C ALA A 113 5.50 15.49 -16.61
N ALA A 114 5.21 15.38 -15.32
CA ALA A 114 5.40 16.40 -14.29
C ALA A 114 6.84 16.47 -13.73
N GLY A 115 7.77 15.69 -14.28
CA GLY A 115 9.17 15.68 -13.92
C GLY A 115 9.51 14.83 -12.69
N VAL A 116 8.69 13.82 -12.38
CA VAL A 116 9.04 12.81 -11.36
C VAL A 116 9.92 11.74 -12.00
N GLU A 117 11.07 11.51 -11.40
CA GLU A 117 11.99 10.43 -11.76
C GLU A 117 11.61 9.14 -11.04
N PHE A 118 11.35 8.07 -11.82
CA PHE A 118 11.09 6.73 -11.29
C PHE A 118 12.40 5.94 -11.25
N ILE A 119 12.81 5.55 -10.05
CA ILE A 119 14.09 4.90 -9.79
C ILE A 119 13.86 3.42 -9.50
N THR A 120 14.44 2.56 -10.35
CA THR A 120 14.46 1.11 -10.11
C THR A 120 15.69 0.75 -9.28
N VAL A 121 15.50 -0.03 -8.23
CA VAL A 121 16.56 -0.46 -7.31
C VAL A 121 16.54 -1.97 -7.13
N ASP A 122 17.67 -2.53 -6.66
CA ASP A 122 17.68 -3.89 -6.14
C ASP A 122 16.79 -3.93 -4.86
N LYS A 123 15.81 -4.82 -4.88
CA LYS A 123 14.85 -4.97 -3.76
C LYS A 123 15.39 -5.81 -2.61
N LYS A 124 16.46 -6.60 -2.86
CA LYS A 124 17.00 -7.53 -1.87
C LYS A 124 17.47 -6.84 -0.58
N PRO A 125 18.19 -5.70 -0.60
CA PRO A 125 18.58 -5.01 0.62
C PRO A 125 17.38 -4.56 1.48
N PHE A 126 16.29 -4.11 0.87
CA PHE A 126 15.07 -3.73 1.58
C PHE A 126 14.36 -4.93 2.21
N TYR A 127 14.31 -6.04 1.46
CA TYR A 127 13.77 -7.30 1.97
C TYR A 127 14.59 -7.82 3.17
N ASP A 128 15.90 -7.84 3.08
CA ASP A 128 16.78 -8.32 4.14
C ASP A 128 16.67 -7.42 5.39
N ALA A 129 16.69 -6.10 5.22
CA ALA A 129 16.59 -5.14 6.31
C ALA A 129 15.28 -5.27 7.10
N THR A 130 14.18 -5.61 6.44
CA THR A 130 12.85 -5.76 7.07
C THR A 130 12.60 -7.15 7.67
N ALA A 131 13.58 -8.07 7.67
CA ALA A 131 13.43 -9.40 8.25
C ALA A 131 12.96 -9.37 9.71
N PRO A 132 13.55 -8.55 10.64
CA PRO A 132 13.08 -8.50 12.03
C PRO A 132 11.63 -8.06 12.18
N VAL A 133 11.15 -7.20 11.26
CA VAL A 133 9.74 -6.74 11.25
C VAL A 133 8.82 -7.90 10.87
N ARG A 134 9.19 -8.66 9.82
CA ARG A 134 8.42 -9.86 9.42
C ARG A 134 8.39 -10.92 10.52
N GLU A 135 9.49 -11.13 11.22
CA GLU A 135 9.54 -12.05 12.36
C GLU A 135 8.65 -11.58 13.50
N LYS A 136 8.79 -10.33 13.92
CA LYS A 136 8.00 -9.75 15.04
C LYS A 136 6.51 -9.82 14.79
N TYR A 137 6.04 -9.32 13.65
CA TYR A 137 4.61 -9.21 13.34
C TYR A 137 4.03 -10.46 12.69
N GLY A 138 4.85 -11.29 12.08
CA GLY A 138 4.45 -12.55 11.48
C GLY A 138 4.35 -13.72 12.46
N ALA A 139 5.00 -13.64 13.63
CA ALA A 139 5.02 -14.71 14.61
C ALA A 139 3.63 -15.29 14.98
N PRO A 140 2.59 -14.46 15.20
CA PRO A 140 1.23 -14.97 15.47
C PRO A 140 0.59 -15.66 14.25
N PHE A 141 1.16 -15.51 13.06
CA PHE A 141 0.62 -15.95 11.77
C PHE A 141 1.58 -16.87 11.02
N ALA A 142 2.39 -17.65 11.74
CA ALA A 142 3.49 -18.44 11.14
C ALA A 142 3.05 -19.34 9.98
N ASP A 143 1.86 -19.99 10.08
CA ASP A 143 1.34 -20.84 9.02
C ASP A 143 0.92 -20.03 7.76
N LEU A 144 0.34 -18.83 7.97
CA LEU A 144 0.01 -17.94 6.88
C LEU A 144 1.29 -17.42 6.20
N MET A 145 2.30 -17.05 6.96
CA MET A 145 3.61 -16.62 6.44
C MET A 145 4.27 -17.69 5.59
N LYS A 146 4.22 -18.97 6.01
CA LYS A 146 4.71 -20.10 5.19
C LYS A 146 3.93 -20.24 3.87
N ARG A 147 2.61 -20.10 3.92
CA ARG A 147 1.75 -20.17 2.73
C ARG A 147 2.04 -19.03 1.76
N ILE A 148 2.25 -17.81 2.27
CA ILE A 148 2.63 -16.65 1.44
C ILE A 148 3.99 -16.89 0.77
N ALA A 149 4.98 -17.35 1.53
CA ALA A 149 6.32 -17.64 1.01
C ALA A 149 6.34 -18.77 -0.04
N ALA A 150 5.34 -19.64 -0.06
CA ALA A 150 5.19 -20.71 -1.04
C ALA A 150 4.52 -20.28 -2.36
N VAL A 151 3.98 -19.08 -2.43
CA VAL A 151 3.41 -18.49 -3.66
C VAL A 151 4.53 -17.79 -4.41
N GLN A 152 4.96 -18.41 -5.51
CA GLN A 152 5.96 -17.88 -6.44
C GLN A 152 5.32 -17.40 -7.74
#